data_74e27340e480248e373591ca089c6be5
#
_entry.id   74e27340e480248e373591ca089c6be5
#
_cell.length_a   1.000
_cell.length_b   1.000
_cell.length_c   1.000
_cell.angle_alpha   90.00
_cell.angle_beta   90.00
_cell.angle_gamma   90.00
#
_symmetry.space_group_name_H-M   'P 1'
#
loop_
_entity.id
_entity.type
_entity.pdbx_description
1 polymer ?
#
loop_
_entity_poly.entity_id
_entity_poly.type
_entity_poly.pdbx_seq_one_letter_code
_entity_poly.pdbx_strand_id
1 'polypeptide(L)'
;MTSFEQIERTAMRLEIEELRDTPAMPDIFDRLAHKPYSCFLDSSLTMERLGRYSFIGFNPHLVLTTRGLDCSWWRRGGGMQATRENPLSALRRALEERVINEQHPGLPPFLGGGMGYMAYELGRYLERLPGNAVVDLGMPELCFAFYDRIVAHDHETGKTYLAVLHCDDPGRVLEEARRELAKRPPEYLGGSGTGESNFRSNFSRDQYMEAVKKVKEYIYAGDIYQANLTQRFEVELRE
;
A
#
# COMPACT_ATOMS: atom_id res chain seq x y z
N MET A 1 -31.84 5.07 9.68
CA MET A 1 -31.65 4.96 8.23
C MET A 1 -31.24 6.34 7.74
N THR A 2 -29.95 6.64 7.76
CA THR A 2 -29.39 7.91 7.28
C THR A 2 -28.91 7.66 5.86
N SER A 3 -29.48 8.36 4.92
CA SER A 3 -29.30 8.21 3.49
C SER A 3 -27.84 8.46 3.08
N PHE A 4 -27.17 7.41 2.62
CA PHE A 4 -26.01 7.52 1.75
C PHE A 4 -26.51 7.77 0.31
N GLU A 5 -27.25 8.86 0.11
CA GLU A 5 -27.72 9.27 -1.19
C GLU A 5 -26.67 10.16 -1.87
N GLN A 6 -26.37 9.74 -3.10
CA GLN A 6 -25.69 10.50 -4.15
C GLN A 6 -24.31 11.05 -3.78
N ILE A 7 -23.31 10.20 -3.91
CA ILE A 7 -21.97 10.69 -4.24
C ILE A 7 -22.10 11.30 -5.65
N GLU A 8 -22.30 12.63 -5.71
CA GLU A 8 -22.07 13.36 -6.96
C GLU A 8 -20.65 12.99 -7.43
N ARG A 9 -20.56 12.31 -8.56
CA ARG A 9 -19.29 12.04 -9.22
C ARG A 9 -18.71 13.35 -9.66
N THR A 10 -17.97 13.99 -8.78
CA THR A 10 -17.26 15.23 -9.11
C THR A 10 -16.22 14.88 -10.16
N ALA A 11 -16.26 15.55 -11.30
CA ALA A 11 -15.30 15.33 -12.37
C ALA A 11 -13.90 15.68 -11.85
N MET A 12 -13.09 14.65 -11.66
CA MET A 12 -11.70 14.79 -11.23
C MET A 12 -10.87 15.24 -12.43
N ARG A 13 -9.99 16.21 -12.20
CA ARG A 13 -8.97 16.64 -13.16
C ARG A 13 -7.61 16.16 -12.70
N LEU A 14 -6.81 15.72 -13.65
CA LEU A 14 -5.44 15.29 -13.41
C LEU A 14 -4.49 16.36 -13.90
N GLU A 15 -3.69 16.91 -13.00
CA GLU A 15 -2.56 17.79 -13.32
C GLU A 15 -1.26 17.02 -13.13
N ILE A 16 -0.36 17.14 -14.10
CA ILE A 16 0.91 16.41 -14.10
C ILE A 16 2.03 17.39 -14.38
N GLU A 17 3.07 17.29 -13.58
CA GLU A 17 4.29 18.06 -13.73
C GLU A 17 5.49 17.13 -13.80
N GLU A 18 6.36 17.29 -14.81
CA GLU A 18 7.68 16.67 -14.83
C GLU A 18 8.60 17.44 -13.87
N LEU A 19 9.03 16.76 -12.81
CA LEU A 19 9.98 17.31 -11.85
C LEU A 19 11.40 17.21 -12.41
N ARG A 20 12.13 18.34 -12.42
CA ARG A 20 13.53 18.39 -12.85
C ARG A 20 14.47 18.39 -11.66
N ASP A 21 15.68 17.89 -11.86
CA ASP A 21 16.74 17.87 -10.84
C ASP A 21 16.29 17.27 -9.49
N THR A 22 15.50 16.18 -9.58
CA THR A 22 14.96 15.52 -8.40
C THR A 22 15.99 14.61 -7.74
N PRO A 23 16.00 14.52 -6.39
CA PRO A 23 16.71 13.47 -5.68
C PRO A 23 16.22 12.07 -6.09
N ALA A 24 16.94 11.04 -5.70
CA ALA A 24 16.49 9.67 -5.85
C ALA A 24 15.17 9.42 -5.11
N MET A 25 14.37 8.46 -5.58
CA MET A 25 13.05 8.17 -4.98
C MET A 25 13.11 7.86 -3.48
N PRO A 26 14.11 7.12 -2.94
CA PRO A 26 14.26 6.95 -1.50
C PRO A 26 14.44 8.28 -0.76
N ASP A 27 15.25 9.21 -1.28
CA ASP A 27 15.48 10.52 -0.65
C ASP A 27 14.22 11.39 -0.66
N ILE A 28 13.38 11.25 -1.69
CA ILE A 28 12.06 11.90 -1.75
C ILE A 28 11.17 11.29 -0.67
N PHE A 29 11.16 9.95 -0.55
CA PHE A 29 10.32 9.27 0.43
C PHE A 29 10.72 9.61 1.87
N ASP A 30 12.00 9.75 2.18
CA ASP A 30 12.49 10.12 3.51
C ASP A 30 11.89 11.43 4.02
N ARG A 31 11.59 12.37 3.11
CA ARG A 31 10.92 13.64 3.45
C ARG A 31 9.45 13.46 3.83
N LEU A 32 8.84 12.34 3.42
CA LEU A 32 7.42 12.05 3.54
C LEU A 32 7.12 10.89 4.51
N ALA A 33 8.11 10.05 4.82
CA ALA A 33 7.94 8.82 5.61
C ALA A 33 7.35 9.05 7.00
N HIS A 34 7.58 10.23 7.59
CA HIS A 34 7.01 10.61 8.88
C HIS A 34 5.50 10.88 8.85
N LYS A 35 4.90 11.02 7.67
CA LYS A 35 3.48 11.30 7.54
C LYS A 35 2.68 10.00 7.60
N PRO A 36 1.52 10.01 8.28
CA PRO A 36 0.65 8.84 8.33
C PRO A 36 0.27 8.36 6.93
N TYR A 37 0.34 7.05 6.75
CA TYR A 37 -0.03 6.38 5.50
C TYR A 37 0.75 6.83 4.26
N SER A 38 1.97 7.39 4.41
CA SER A 38 2.85 7.51 3.25
C SER A 38 3.27 6.12 2.80
N CYS A 39 3.23 5.88 1.49
CA CYS A 39 3.51 4.58 0.89
C CYS A 39 4.52 4.73 -0.24
N PHE A 40 5.51 3.86 -0.28
CA PHE A 40 6.50 3.79 -1.34
C PHE A 40 6.49 2.38 -1.95
N LEU A 41 6.16 2.30 -3.22
CA LEU A 41 6.27 1.09 -4.03
C LEU A 41 7.52 1.26 -4.90
N ASP A 42 8.60 0.65 -4.46
CA ASP A 42 9.91 0.78 -5.10
C ASP A 42 10.24 -0.38 -6.03
N SER A 43 10.77 -0.03 -7.20
CA SER A 43 11.36 -0.97 -8.14
C SER A 43 12.89 -0.89 -8.05
N SER A 44 13.45 -1.52 -7.03
CA SER A 44 14.89 -1.51 -6.73
C SER A 44 15.73 -2.30 -7.72
N LEU A 45 15.12 -3.19 -8.51
CA LEU A 45 15.78 -3.97 -9.55
C LEU A 45 15.08 -3.79 -10.89
N THR A 46 15.73 -3.08 -11.81
CA THR A 46 15.24 -2.89 -13.17
C THR A 46 15.59 -4.12 -14.02
N MET A 47 14.58 -4.73 -14.63
CA MET A 47 14.71 -5.85 -15.56
C MET A 47 13.97 -5.49 -16.86
N GLU A 48 14.32 -6.13 -18.00
CA GLU A 48 13.82 -5.81 -19.34
C GLU A 48 12.29 -5.63 -19.46
N ARG A 49 11.49 -6.22 -18.57
CA ARG A 49 10.02 -6.13 -18.58
C ARG A 49 9.41 -5.90 -17.20
N LEU A 50 10.23 -5.73 -16.18
CA LEU A 50 9.79 -5.59 -14.78
C LEU A 50 10.57 -4.46 -14.12
N GLY A 51 9.97 -3.86 -13.09
CA GLY A 51 10.66 -2.85 -12.30
C GLY A 51 10.85 -1.51 -13.02
N ARG A 52 9.97 -1.16 -13.98
CA ARG A 52 10.08 0.10 -14.72
C ARG A 52 9.68 1.32 -13.88
N TYR A 53 8.73 1.17 -12.98
CA TYR A 53 8.17 2.32 -12.27
C TYR A 53 8.31 2.20 -10.76
N SER A 54 8.58 3.32 -10.10
CA SER A 54 8.44 3.49 -8.65
C SER A 54 7.41 4.57 -8.35
N PHE A 55 6.65 4.39 -7.25
CA PHE A 55 5.55 5.28 -6.89
C PHE A 55 5.60 5.65 -5.41
N ILE A 56 5.39 6.92 -5.08
CA ILE A 56 5.20 7.41 -3.72
C ILE A 56 3.83 8.07 -3.62
N GLY A 57 2.97 7.53 -2.75
CA GLY A 57 1.72 8.16 -2.33
C GLY A 57 1.88 8.81 -0.98
N PHE A 58 1.37 10.02 -0.81
CA PHE A 58 1.43 10.76 0.45
C PHE A 58 0.20 11.60 0.69
N ASN A 59 -0.06 11.89 1.99
CA ASN A 59 -1.18 12.67 2.42
C ASN A 59 -2.53 12.21 1.81
N PRO A 60 -2.95 10.95 2.05
CA PRO A 60 -4.13 10.38 1.41
C PRO A 60 -5.39 11.20 1.73
N HIS A 61 -6.37 11.17 0.83
CA HIS A 61 -7.66 11.80 1.06
C HIS A 61 -8.66 10.87 1.76
N LEU A 62 -8.44 9.57 1.65
CA LEU A 62 -9.26 8.52 2.24
C LEU A 62 -8.36 7.37 2.68
N VAL A 63 -8.63 6.79 3.85
CA VAL A 63 -8.06 5.51 4.28
C VAL A 63 -9.20 4.59 4.69
N LEU A 64 -9.20 3.40 4.10
CA LEU A 64 -10.10 2.31 4.44
C LEU A 64 -9.31 1.21 5.16
N THR A 65 -9.76 0.86 6.37
CA THR A 65 -9.25 -0.32 7.08
C THR A 65 -10.40 -1.22 7.48
N THR A 66 -10.18 -2.55 7.47
CA THR A 66 -11.22 -3.50 7.85
C THR A 66 -10.72 -4.56 8.81
N ARG A 67 -11.61 -4.99 9.71
CA ARG A 67 -11.43 -6.14 10.60
C ARG A 67 -12.74 -6.92 10.61
N GLY A 68 -12.76 -8.08 10.03
CA GLY A 68 -14.01 -8.76 9.77
C GLY A 68 -14.93 -7.90 8.88
N LEU A 69 -16.16 -7.75 9.29
CA LEU A 69 -17.15 -6.87 8.61
C LEU A 69 -17.07 -5.40 9.06
N ASP A 70 -16.28 -5.09 10.08
CA ASP A 70 -16.17 -3.74 10.59
C ASP A 70 -15.19 -2.93 9.74
N CYS A 71 -15.71 -1.95 9.00
CA CYS A 71 -14.98 -1.07 8.10
C CYS A 71 -14.83 0.31 8.72
N SER A 72 -13.60 0.81 8.80
CA SER A 72 -13.27 2.15 9.28
C SER A 72 -12.82 3.02 8.10
N TRP A 73 -13.45 4.17 7.95
CA TRP A 73 -13.23 5.15 6.89
C TRP A 73 -12.69 6.43 7.49
N TRP A 74 -11.44 6.73 7.26
CA TRP A 74 -10.87 8.01 7.62
C TRP A 74 -10.81 8.90 6.38
N ARG A 75 -11.29 10.15 6.50
CA ARG A 75 -11.25 11.14 5.43
C ARG A 75 -10.49 12.38 5.88
N ARG A 76 -9.61 12.87 5.02
CA ARG A 76 -8.91 14.13 5.26
C ARG A 76 -9.93 15.28 5.40
N GLY A 77 -9.92 15.95 6.57
CA GLY A 77 -10.86 17.00 6.92
C GLY A 77 -12.25 16.55 7.36
N GLY A 78 -12.57 15.24 7.25
CA GLY A 78 -13.91 14.71 7.59
C GLY A 78 -13.94 13.77 8.79
N GLY A 79 -12.78 13.37 9.33
CA GLY A 79 -12.69 12.49 10.49
C GLY A 79 -12.90 11.02 10.17
N MET A 80 -13.31 10.24 11.18
CA MET A 80 -13.48 8.79 11.12
C MET A 80 -14.96 8.41 11.09
N GLN A 81 -15.31 7.51 10.20
CA GLN A 81 -16.63 6.88 10.13
C GLN A 81 -16.47 5.37 10.18
N ALA A 82 -17.45 4.68 10.75
CA ALA A 82 -17.49 3.22 10.79
C ALA A 82 -18.73 2.71 10.06
N THR A 83 -18.57 1.63 9.30
CA THR A 83 -19.66 0.88 8.66
C THR A 83 -19.46 -0.61 8.91
N ARG A 84 -20.53 -1.38 8.73
CA ARG A 84 -20.48 -2.84 8.83
C ARG A 84 -20.94 -3.45 7.50
N GLU A 85 -19.98 -3.96 6.73
CA GLU A 85 -20.21 -4.47 5.39
C GLU A 85 -19.09 -5.42 4.94
N ASN A 86 -19.28 -6.08 3.79
CA ASN A 86 -18.22 -6.91 3.21
C ASN A 86 -17.00 -6.05 2.82
N PRO A 87 -15.77 -6.40 3.26
CA PRO A 87 -14.55 -5.62 2.99
C PRO A 87 -14.29 -5.37 1.50
N LEU A 88 -14.57 -6.37 0.65
CA LEU A 88 -14.37 -6.24 -0.81
C LEU A 88 -15.39 -5.28 -1.44
N SER A 89 -16.63 -5.25 -0.90
CA SER A 89 -17.64 -4.28 -1.31
C SER A 89 -17.27 -2.86 -0.89
N ALA A 90 -16.72 -2.72 0.34
CA ALA A 90 -16.20 -1.45 0.83
C ALA A 90 -15.06 -0.94 -0.05
N LEU A 91 -14.10 -1.81 -0.40
CA LEU A 91 -12.99 -1.45 -1.29
C LEU A 91 -13.48 -1.03 -2.68
N ARG A 92 -14.42 -1.77 -3.26
CA ARG A 92 -15.05 -1.42 -4.55
C ARG A 92 -15.66 -0.03 -4.49
N ARG A 93 -16.44 0.26 -3.47
CA ARG A 93 -17.06 1.58 -3.26
C ARG A 93 -16.00 2.68 -3.16
N ALA A 94 -14.92 2.45 -2.41
CA ALA A 94 -13.82 3.41 -2.31
C ALA A 94 -13.14 3.69 -3.67
N LEU A 95 -12.96 2.66 -4.50
CA LEU A 95 -12.41 2.80 -5.85
C LEU A 95 -13.35 3.56 -6.80
N GLU A 96 -14.66 3.42 -6.61
CA GLU A 96 -15.68 4.07 -7.45
C GLU A 96 -15.90 5.55 -7.10
N GLU A 97 -15.47 6.01 -5.92
CA GLU A 97 -15.65 7.41 -5.50
C GLU A 97 -14.91 8.39 -6.42
N ARG A 98 -13.73 8.00 -6.91
CA ARG A 98 -12.88 8.86 -7.74
C ARG A 98 -12.27 8.04 -8.86
N VAL A 99 -12.82 8.16 -10.03
CA VAL A 99 -12.35 7.45 -11.24
C VAL A 99 -11.74 8.45 -12.21
N ILE A 100 -10.52 8.15 -12.66
CA ILE A 100 -9.90 8.83 -13.79
C ILE A 100 -10.22 7.97 -15.03
N ASN A 101 -10.97 8.51 -15.96
CA ASN A 101 -11.31 7.81 -17.21
C ASN A 101 -10.34 8.15 -18.35
N GLU A 102 -9.38 9.06 -18.12
CA GLU A 102 -8.46 9.52 -19.14
C GLU A 102 -7.23 8.60 -19.17
N GLN A 103 -6.85 8.18 -20.36
CA GLN A 103 -5.58 7.50 -20.60
C GLN A 103 -4.54 8.57 -21.02
N HIS A 104 -3.37 8.51 -20.40
CA HIS A 104 -2.26 9.40 -20.69
C HIS A 104 -1.09 8.62 -21.29
N PRO A 105 -1.09 8.37 -22.63
CA PRO A 105 -0.02 7.63 -23.29
C PRO A 105 1.35 8.28 -23.04
N GLY A 106 2.34 7.47 -22.70
CA GLY A 106 3.70 7.95 -22.42
C GLY A 106 3.96 8.41 -21.00
N LEU A 107 2.95 8.38 -20.12
CA LEU A 107 3.09 8.66 -18.69
C LEU A 107 3.06 7.36 -17.86
N PRO A 108 3.57 7.38 -16.62
CA PRO A 108 3.45 6.25 -15.72
C PRO A 108 2.00 5.78 -15.53
N PRO A 109 1.74 4.48 -15.38
CA PRO A 109 0.38 3.92 -15.39
C PRO A 109 -0.44 4.22 -14.12
N PHE A 110 0.20 4.68 -13.04
CA PHE A 110 -0.45 5.00 -11.79
C PHE A 110 -0.17 6.46 -11.39
N LEU A 111 -1.19 7.30 -11.52
CA LEU A 111 -1.13 8.75 -11.27
C LEU A 111 -2.11 9.20 -10.17
N GLY A 112 -2.76 8.26 -9.52
CA GLY A 112 -3.69 8.45 -8.42
C GLY A 112 -4.48 7.18 -8.16
N GLY A 113 -5.03 7.02 -6.95
CA GLY A 113 -5.77 5.84 -6.57
C GLY A 113 -5.34 5.24 -5.24
N GLY A 114 -5.61 3.95 -5.03
CA GLY A 114 -5.36 3.26 -3.78
C GLY A 114 -4.06 2.46 -3.78
N MET A 115 -3.24 2.62 -2.75
CA MET A 115 -2.14 1.73 -2.39
C MET A 115 -2.40 1.12 -1.01
N GLY A 116 -2.06 -0.15 -0.84
CA GLY A 116 -2.28 -0.80 0.43
C GLY A 116 -2.04 -2.30 0.36
N TYR A 117 -2.63 -3.02 1.29
CA TYR A 117 -2.53 -4.48 1.34
C TYR A 117 -3.88 -5.14 1.64
N MET A 118 -3.97 -6.37 1.21
CA MET A 118 -5.02 -7.33 1.54
C MET A 118 -4.35 -8.51 2.25
N ALA A 119 -4.81 -8.85 3.46
CA ALA A 119 -4.36 -10.06 4.14
C ALA A 119 -4.90 -11.30 3.42
N TYR A 120 -4.21 -12.41 3.57
CA TYR A 120 -4.61 -13.69 2.98
C TYR A 120 -6.01 -14.12 3.43
N GLU A 121 -6.39 -13.77 4.65
CA GLU A 121 -7.69 -14.07 5.27
C GLU A 121 -8.89 -13.45 4.54
N LEU A 122 -8.68 -12.43 3.71
CA LEU A 122 -9.77 -11.88 2.87
C LEU A 122 -10.37 -12.90 1.89
N GLY A 123 -9.63 -13.96 1.57
CA GLY A 123 -10.16 -15.09 0.81
C GLY A 123 -11.42 -15.71 1.41
N ARG A 124 -11.63 -15.60 2.73
CA ARG A 124 -12.82 -16.10 3.44
C ARG A 124 -14.13 -15.40 3.05
N TYR A 125 -14.04 -14.21 2.47
CA TYR A 125 -15.20 -13.49 1.95
C TYR A 125 -15.59 -13.94 0.54
N LEU A 126 -14.75 -14.72 -0.12
CA LEU A 126 -14.98 -15.29 -1.45
C LEU A 126 -15.39 -16.76 -1.36
N GLU A 127 -14.76 -17.53 -0.46
CA GLU A 127 -14.98 -18.96 -0.31
C GLU A 127 -14.82 -19.42 1.14
N ARG A 128 -15.27 -20.65 1.44
CA ARG A 128 -15.16 -21.23 2.77
C ARG A 128 -13.74 -21.76 3.00
N LEU A 129 -12.93 -20.97 3.65
CA LEU A 129 -11.57 -21.35 4.06
C LEU A 129 -11.50 -21.65 5.57
N PRO A 130 -10.62 -22.59 6.00
CA PRO A 130 -10.37 -22.85 7.41
C PRO A 130 -9.88 -21.59 8.13
N GLY A 131 -10.39 -21.33 9.34
CA GLY A 131 -10.07 -20.16 10.15
C GLY A 131 -9.15 -20.44 11.32
N ASN A 132 -8.12 -21.27 11.15
CA ASN A 132 -7.28 -21.77 12.25
C ASN A 132 -6.05 -20.89 12.56
N ALA A 133 -5.82 -19.83 11.79
CA ALA A 133 -4.69 -18.93 12.01
C ALA A 133 -4.91 -18.10 13.29
N VAL A 134 -3.84 -17.98 14.09
CA VAL A 134 -3.83 -17.12 15.27
C VAL A 134 -3.65 -15.67 14.83
N VAL A 135 -4.56 -14.79 15.25
CA VAL A 135 -4.48 -13.34 14.99
C VAL A 135 -3.76 -12.68 16.16
N ASP A 136 -2.45 -12.57 16.09
CA ASP A 136 -1.61 -12.06 17.19
C ASP A 136 -0.98 -10.69 16.90
N LEU A 137 -0.94 -10.22 15.64
CA LEU A 137 -0.37 -8.93 15.28
C LEU A 137 -1.38 -7.77 15.34
N GLY A 138 -2.67 -8.06 15.46
CA GLY A 138 -3.72 -7.04 15.49
C GLY A 138 -3.77 -6.14 14.25
N MET A 139 -3.21 -6.57 13.12
CA MET A 139 -3.26 -5.82 11.87
C MET A 139 -4.66 -5.89 11.24
N PRO A 140 -5.11 -4.84 10.53
CA PRO A 140 -6.30 -4.92 9.70
C PRO A 140 -6.18 -6.00 8.62
N GLU A 141 -7.30 -6.63 8.24
CA GLU A 141 -7.33 -7.59 7.12
C GLU A 141 -7.22 -6.88 5.77
N LEU A 142 -7.65 -5.63 5.71
CA LEU A 142 -7.49 -4.75 4.56
C LEU A 142 -7.09 -3.37 5.07
N CYS A 143 -6.08 -2.78 4.44
CA CYS A 143 -5.69 -1.40 4.67
C CYS A 143 -5.32 -0.78 3.33
N PHE A 144 -6.14 0.16 2.85
CA PHE A 144 -5.90 0.92 1.63
C PHE A 144 -5.98 2.41 1.91
N ALA A 145 -4.95 3.13 1.51
CA ALA A 145 -4.92 4.58 1.48
C ALA A 145 -5.07 5.06 0.04
N PHE A 146 -5.95 6.03 -0.18
CA PHE A 146 -6.26 6.58 -1.49
C PHE A 146 -5.64 7.96 -1.63
N TYR A 147 -4.82 8.11 -2.66
CA TYR A 147 -3.98 9.27 -2.87
C TYR A 147 -4.47 10.10 -4.04
N ASP A 148 -4.54 11.37 -3.80
CA ASP A 148 -4.72 12.43 -4.80
C ASP A 148 -3.40 13.14 -5.14
N ARG A 149 -2.28 12.65 -4.59
CA ARG A 149 -0.92 13.15 -4.81
C ARG A 149 0.04 11.96 -4.92
N ILE A 150 0.64 11.83 -6.10
CA ILE A 150 1.56 10.74 -6.42
C ILE A 150 2.85 11.32 -6.99
N VAL A 151 3.98 10.85 -6.49
CA VAL A 151 5.26 10.97 -7.22
C VAL A 151 5.48 9.65 -7.94
N ALA A 152 5.68 9.72 -9.25
CA ALA A 152 5.92 8.56 -10.10
C ALA A 152 7.25 8.73 -10.83
N HIS A 153 8.11 7.72 -10.78
CA HIS A 153 9.38 7.68 -11.49
C HIS A 153 9.40 6.58 -12.54
N ASP A 154 9.80 6.89 -13.74
CA ASP A 154 10.04 5.97 -14.84
C ASP A 154 11.54 5.71 -14.95
N HIS A 155 11.99 4.54 -14.53
CA HIS A 155 13.40 4.12 -14.56
C HIS A 155 13.96 3.98 -15.97
N GLU A 156 13.11 3.77 -16.98
CA GLU A 156 13.53 3.65 -18.39
C GLU A 156 13.89 5.02 -18.98
N THR A 157 13.09 6.03 -18.69
CA THR A 157 13.30 7.40 -19.22
C THR A 157 14.08 8.29 -18.25
N GLY A 158 14.24 7.88 -16.99
CA GLY A 158 14.83 8.68 -15.92
C GLY A 158 13.98 9.86 -15.47
N LYS A 159 12.71 9.91 -15.87
CA LYS A 159 11.81 11.03 -15.58
C LYS A 159 11.02 10.81 -14.31
N THR A 160 10.84 11.88 -13.55
CA THR A 160 10.00 11.89 -12.35
C THR A 160 8.83 12.85 -12.55
N TYR A 161 7.66 12.42 -12.15
CA TYR A 161 6.42 13.17 -12.30
C TYR A 161 5.74 13.37 -10.95
N LEU A 162 5.21 14.56 -10.73
CA LEU A 162 4.24 14.84 -9.67
C LEU A 162 2.86 14.89 -10.32
N ALA A 163 1.99 13.97 -9.94
CA ALA A 163 0.61 13.91 -10.37
C ALA A 163 -0.31 14.33 -9.23
N VAL A 164 -1.29 15.16 -9.52
CA VAL A 164 -2.26 15.66 -8.55
C VAL A 164 -3.67 15.54 -9.13
N LEU A 165 -4.55 14.89 -8.36
CA LEU A 165 -5.97 14.79 -8.64
C LEU A 165 -6.73 15.83 -7.83
N HIS A 166 -7.56 16.63 -8.49
CA HIS A 166 -8.30 17.71 -7.82
C HIS A 166 -9.68 17.93 -8.42
N CYS A 167 -10.55 18.57 -7.65
CA CYS A 167 -11.90 18.97 -8.08
C CYS A 167 -11.99 20.47 -8.42
N ASP A 168 -11.27 21.33 -7.70
CA ASP A 168 -11.55 22.77 -7.69
C ASP A 168 -10.36 23.67 -8.10
N ASP A 169 -9.21 23.53 -7.46
CA ASP A 169 -8.05 24.41 -7.68
C ASP A 169 -6.76 23.59 -7.84
N PRO A 170 -6.35 23.36 -9.10
CA PRO A 170 -5.15 22.58 -9.38
C PRO A 170 -3.87 23.24 -8.86
N GLY A 171 -3.77 24.55 -9.08
CA GLY A 171 -2.57 25.30 -8.75
C GLY A 171 -2.24 25.25 -7.27
N ARG A 172 -3.25 25.38 -6.41
CA ARG A 172 -3.07 25.29 -4.97
C ARG A 172 -2.61 23.90 -4.52
N VAL A 173 -3.26 22.85 -5.00
CA VAL A 173 -2.93 21.47 -4.58
C VAL A 173 -1.57 21.06 -5.06
N LEU A 174 -1.18 21.44 -6.27
CA LEU A 174 0.14 21.21 -6.83
C LEU A 174 1.22 21.95 -6.03
N GLU A 175 0.99 23.21 -5.70
CA GLU A 175 1.92 24.01 -4.88
C GLU A 175 2.07 23.47 -3.45
N GLU A 176 0.98 23.02 -2.82
CA GLU A 176 1.03 22.32 -1.53
C GLU A 176 1.89 21.05 -1.62
N ALA A 177 1.71 20.25 -2.68
CA ALA A 177 2.49 19.04 -2.90
C ALA A 177 3.99 19.35 -3.09
N ARG A 178 4.33 20.35 -3.89
CA ARG A 178 5.73 20.81 -4.06
C ARG A 178 6.37 21.24 -2.74
N ARG A 179 5.64 22.00 -1.92
CA ARG A 179 6.13 22.43 -0.60
C ARG A 179 6.43 21.24 0.30
N GLU A 180 5.60 20.20 0.26
CA GLU A 180 5.86 18.97 1.02
C GLU A 180 7.14 18.27 0.53
N LEU A 181 7.32 18.15 -0.77
CA LEU A 181 8.51 17.54 -1.36
C LEU A 181 9.80 18.35 -1.12
N ALA A 182 9.70 19.66 -0.95
CA ALA A 182 10.83 20.54 -0.68
C ALA A 182 11.29 20.53 0.80
N LYS A 183 10.50 19.98 1.71
CA LYS A 183 10.88 19.91 3.14
C LYS A 183 12.10 19.03 3.32
N ARG A 184 12.95 19.40 4.29
CA ARG A 184 14.02 18.49 4.72
C ARG A 184 13.42 17.27 5.43
N PRO A 185 13.99 16.07 5.24
CA PRO A 185 13.59 14.94 6.03
C PRO A 185 13.80 15.24 7.51
N PRO A 186 12.95 14.72 8.41
CA PRO A 186 13.21 14.82 9.83
C PRO A 186 14.56 14.15 10.12
N GLU A 187 15.28 14.70 11.07
CA GLU A 187 16.54 14.09 11.53
C GLU A 187 16.19 12.72 12.13
N TYR A 188 16.49 11.66 11.39
CA TYR A 188 16.40 10.31 11.93
C TYR A 188 17.53 10.17 12.96
N LEU A 189 17.19 10.17 14.21
CA LEU A 189 18.06 9.67 15.26
C LEU A 189 18.13 8.15 15.11
N GLY A 190 18.85 7.71 14.09
CA GLY A 190 19.09 6.31 13.83
C GLY A 190 19.80 5.70 15.02
N GLY A 191 19.09 4.93 15.81
CA GLY A 191 19.72 4.05 16.77
C GLY A 191 20.61 3.09 16.01
N SER A 192 21.92 3.21 16.14
CA SER A 192 22.89 2.23 15.69
C SER A 192 22.75 0.98 16.57
N GLY A 193 21.71 0.21 16.37
CA GLY A 193 21.50 -1.07 17.03
C GLY A 193 22.56 -2.08 16.54
N THR A 194 23.75 -2.03 17.10
CA THR A 194 24.81 -3.04 16.91
C THR A 194 24.65 -4.22 17.88
N GLY A 195 23.45 -4.48 18.39
CA GLY A 195 23.17 -5.60 19.27
C GLY A 195 23.00 -6.90 18.49
N GLU A 196 23.56 -8.01 18.99
CA GLU A 196 23.21 -9.35 18.50
C GLU A 196 21.70 -9.54 18.63
N SER A 197 21.01 -9.64 17.50
CA SER A 197 19.58 -9.87 17.46
C SER A 197 19.33 -11.36 17.55
N ASN A 198 18.74 -11.83 18.65
CA ASN A 198 18.30 -13.21 18.81
C ASN A 198 16.99 -13.41 18.06
N PHE A 199 17.07 -13.95 16.86
CA PHE A 199 15.89 -14.35 16.10
C PHE A 199 15.29 -15.64 16.67
N ARG A 200 13.98 -15.65 16.91
CA ARG A 200 13.21 -16.84 17.22
C ARG A 200 12.43 -17.24 15.98
N SER A 201 12.50 -18.52 15.62
CA SER A 201 11.68 -19.09 14.55
C SER A 201 10.57 -19.96 15.15
N ASN A 202 9.39 -19.97 14.51
CA ASN A 202 8.31 -20.90 14.84
C ASN A 202 8.56 -22.34 14.37
N PHE A 203 9.66 -22.60 13.63
CA PHE A 203 10.14 -23.90 13.25
C PHE A 203 11.57 -24.11 13.73
N SER A 204 11.89 -25.33 14.21
CA SER A 204 13.27 -25.79 14.17
C SER A 204 13.66 -26.17 12.74
N ARG A 205 14.97 -26.31 12.48
CA ARG A 205 15.45 -26.76 11.17
C ARG A 205 14.85 -28.12 10.77
N ASP A 206 14.80 -29.08 11.72
CA ASP A 206 14.32 -30.42 11.44
C ASP A 206 12.80 -30.46 11.21
N GLN A 207 12.03 -29.66 11.97
CA GLN A 207 10.60 -29.49 11.76
C GLN A 207 10.29 -28.89 10.38
N TYR A 208 11.06 -27.90 9.95
CA TYR A 208 10.89 -27.29 8.63
C TYR A 208 11.20 -28.30 7.51
N MET A 209 12.32 -29.05 7.64
CA MET A 209 12.68 -30.09 6.67
C MET A 209 11.64 -31.21 6.58
N GLU A 210 11.05 -31.60 7.69
CA GLU A 210 9.98 -32.60 7.72
C GLU A 210 8.69 -32.09 7.05
N ALA A 211 8.32 -30.82 7.32
CA ALA A 211 7.20 -30.19 6.66
C ALA A 211 7.39 -30.12 5.12
N VAL A 212 8.61 -29.81 4.64
CA VAL A 212 8.92 -29.83 3.20
C VAL A 212 8.76 -31.24 2.62
N LYS A 213 9.22 -32.30 3.32
CA LYS A 213 9.04 -33.67 2.86
C LYS A 213 7.55 -34.01 2.73
N LYS A 214 6.75 -33.67 3.75
CA LYS A 214 5.31 -33.92 3.74
C LYS A 214 4.60 -33.19 2.59
N VAL A 215 4.97 -31.94 2.29
CA VAL A 215 4.45 -31.21 1.12
C VAL A 215 4.77 -31.96 -0.17
N LYS A 216 6.02 -32.46 -0.31
CA LYS A 216 6.41 -33.24 -1.49
C LYS A 216 5.61 -34.53 -1.62
N GLU A 217 5.32 -35.22 -0.52
CA GLU A 217 4.48 -36.43 -0.50
C GLU A 217 3.06 -36.12 -1.01
N TYR A 218 2.43 -35.02 -0.57
CA TYR A 218 1.13 -34.60 -1.09
C TYR A 218 1.14 -34.25 -2.56
N ILE A 219 2.22 -33.63 -3.05
CA ILE A 219 2.39 -33.36 -4.49
C ILE A 219 2.51 -34.67 -5.28
N TYR A 220 3.31 -35.64 -4.81
CA TYR A 220 3.45 -36.95 -5.46
C TYR A 220 2.17 -37.78 -5.45
N ALA A 221 1.37 -37.66 -4.37
CA ALA A 221 0.07 -38.30 -4.28
C ALA A 221 -0.99 -37.65 -5.17
N GLY A 222 -0.74 -36.47 -5.68
CA GLY A 222 -1.71 -35.70 -6.47
C GLY A 222 -2.75 -34.94 -5.65
N ASP A 223 -2.55 -34.86 -4.33
CA ASP A 223 -3.49 -34.14 -3.42
C ASP A 223 -3.38 -32.61 -3.61
N ILE A 224 -2.19 -32.11 -3.92
CA ILE A 224 -1.93 -30.70 -4.20
C ILE A 224 -0.96 -30.54 -5.38
N TYR A 225 -1.05 -29.42 -6.09
CA TYR A 225 -0.13 -29.11 -7.18
C TYR A 225 1.14 -28.41 -6.69
N GLN A 226 1.01 -27.47 -5.77
CA GLN A 226 2.10 -26.74 -5.14
C GLN A 226 1.70 -26.27 -3.74
N ALA A 227 2.67 -25.94 -2.91
CA ALA A 227 2.47 -25.25 -1.66
C ALA A 227 3.60 -24.25 -1.40
N ASN A 228 3.26 -23.11 -0.81
CA ASN A 228 4.23 -22.16 -0.28
C ASN A 228 4.36 -22.41 1.22
N LEU A 229 5.48 -22.99 1.64
CA LEU A 229 5.80 -23.20 3.05
C LEU A 229 6.66 -22.04 3.54
N THR A 230 6.18 -21.33 4.54
CA THR A 230 6.88 -20.19 5.15
C THR A 230 7.16 -20.46 6.62
N GLN A 231 8.15 -19.76 7.17
CA GLN A 231 8.41 -19.71 8.59
C GLN A 231 8.40 -18.26 9.06
N ARG A 232 8.10 -18.07 10.33
CA ARG A 232 8.08 -16.78 10.98
C ARG A 232 9.31 -16.61 11.86
N PHE A 233 10.00 -15.50 11.68
CA PHE A 233 11.07 -15.05 12.55
C PHE A 233 10.60 -13.86 13.37
N GLU A 234 10.92 -13.87 14.65
CA GLU A 234 10.63 -12.79 15.58
C GLU A 234 11.92 -12.30 16.21
N VAL A 235 12.02 -10.99 16.42
CA VAL A 235 13.12 -10.36 17.11
C VAL A 235 12.58 -9.25 18.02
N GLU A 236 13.12 -9.15 19.23
CA GLU A 236 12.82 -8.04 20.13
C GLU A 236 13.72 -6.86 19.74
N LEU A 237 13.08 -5.75 19.34
CA LEU A 237 13.80 -4.49 19.12
C LEU A 237 14.09 -3.88 20.49
N ARG A 238 15.37 -3.55 20.75
CA ARG A 238 15.78 -2.76 21.91
C ARG A 238 15.67 -1.29 21.51
N GLU A 239 14.93 -0.51 22.30
CA GLU A 239 14.87 0.95 22.19
C GLU A 239 16.22 1.59 22.49
#